data_e300ecfb8acf9e5a51ec4efa79c4623c
#
_entry.id   e300ecfb8acf9e5a51ec4efa79c4623c
#
_cell.length_a   1.000
_cell.length_b   1.000
_cell.length_c   1.000
_cell.angle_alpha   90.00
_cell.angle_beta   90.00
_cell.angle_gamma   90.00
#
_symmetry.space_group_name_H-M   'P 1'
#
loop_
_entity.id
_entity.type
_entity.pdbx_description
1 polymer ?
#
loop_
_entity_poly.entity_id
_entity_poly.type
_entity_poly.pdbx_seq_one_letter_code
_entity_poly.pdbx_strand_id
1 'polypeptide(L)'
;VTETTVSTPISSPDAGPDAGPSADAGLIAAAVAAAGRGMVGRETVAEVVALCAVAGEHLLVVGAPGTAKSEAVRRVAAQLGGRYFEYLLGRFTEPNELFGPVDLRRLREGRVEFETAGMLPEAEFAFLDEVFLGSTAVLNTLLGLLNERVFRRGRTTLASPLRICVGAANHLPEDPALAAFADRFLARVFVEPVADARLEELLESGRRPAAPVAPGDLLGALDRLATAARGCELD
;
A
#
# COMPACT_ATOMS: atom_id res chain seq x y z
N VAL A 1 -39.59 10.83 42.99
CA VAL A 1 -38.17 10.62 43.33
C VAL A 1 -37.61 9.75 42.19
N THR A 2 -36.98 10.40 41.23
CA THR A 2 -36.36 9.76 40.06
C THR A 2 -34.87 10.04 40.16
N GLU A 3 -34.10 8.98 40.47
CA GLU A 3 -32.63 9.00 40.45
C GLU A 3 -32.11 9.05 39.03
N THR A 4 -31.39 10.10 38.73
CA THR A 4 -30.67 10.27 37.47
C THR A 4 -29.27 9.65 37.65
N THR A 5 -29.06 8.49 37.04
CA THR A 5 -27.75 7.83 37.01
C THR A 5 -26.86 8.55 35.98
N VAL A 6 -25.87 9.27 36.45
CA VAL A 6 -24.81 9.87 35.63
C VAL A 6 -23.85 8.79 35.21
N SER A 7 -23.81 8.51 33.92
CA SER A 7 -22.87 7.57 33.33
C SER A 7 -21.51 8.25 33.17
N THR A 8 -20.51 7.75 33.87
CA THR A 8 -19.10 8.18 33.78
C THR A 8 -18.55 7.80 32.41
N PRO A 9 -17.84 8.67 31.67
CA PRO A 9 -17.22 8.30 30.43
C PRO A 9 -16.07 7.32 30.68
N ILE A 10 -16.08 6.21 29.94
CA ILE A 10 -15.02 5.22 29.91
C ILE A 10 -13.77 5.90 29.35
N SER A 11 -12.76 6.07 30.17
CA SER A 11 -11.43 6.52 29.77
C SER A 11 -10.86 5.55 28.74
N SER A 12 -10.45 6.07 27.59
CA SER A 12 -9.67 5.34 26.58
C SER A 12 -8.43 4.73 27.24
N PRO A 13 -7.99 3.51 26.86
CA PRO A 13 -6.80 2.93 27.40
C PRO A 13 -5.59 3.77 27.02
N ASP A 14 -4.79 4.07 28.03
CA ASP A 14 -3.50 4.78 28.01
C ASP A 14 -2.68 4.39 26.75
N ALA A 15 -2.28 5.38 26.00
CA ALA A 15 -1.20 5.24 25.03
C ALA A 15 0.05 4.85 25.80
N GLY A 16 0.56 3.64 25.54
CA GLY A 16 1.82 3.17 26.16
C GLY A 16 2.98 4.13 25.89
N PRO A 17 4.07 4.02 26.65
CA PRO A 17 5.16 4.97 26.63
C PRO A 17 5.72 5.15 25.23
N ASP A 18 6.02 6.41 24.85
CA ASP A 18 6.64 6.83 23.61
C ASP A 18 7.83 5.92 23.27
N ALA A 19 7.60 4.94 22.41
CA ALA A 19 8.65 4.10 21.88
C ALA A 19 9.47 4.98 20.93
N GLY A 20 10.71 5.28 21.29
CA GLY A 20 11.59 6.10 20.46
C GLY A 20 11.77 5.49 19.06
N PRO A 21 12.27 6.26 18.07
CA PRO A 21 12.38 5.84 16.67
C PRO A 21 13.09 4.49 16.48
N SER A 22 14.02 4.13 17.34
CA SER A 22 14.72 2.83 17.30
C SER A 22 13.80 1.65 17.62
N ALA A 23 12.87 1.81 18.58
CA ALA A 23 11.90 0.77 18.93
C ALA A 23 10.86 0.59 17.82
N ASP A 24 10.37 1.68 17.24
CA ASP A 24 9.45 1.65 16.11
C ASP A 24 10.10 0.98 14.88
N ALA A 25 11.38 1.29 14.59
CA ALA A 25 12.13 0.64 13.52
C ALA A 25 12.27 -0.88 13.76
N GLY A 26 12.54 -1.30 15.00
CA GLY A 26 12.59 -2.70 15.40
C GLY A 26 11.25 -3.41 15.21
N LEU A 27 10.15 -2.74 15.53
CA LEU A 27 8.80 -3.27 15.36
C LEU A 27 8.45 -3.48 13.86
N ILE A 28 8.76 -2.49 13.01
CA ILE A 28 8.56 -2.59 11.56
C ILE A 28 9.46 -3.68 10.96
N ALA A 29 10.74 -3.74 11.35
CA ALA A 29 11.66 -4.77 10.88
C ALA A 29 11.17 -6.19 11.23
N ALA A 30 10.62 -6.39 12.44
CA ALA A 30 10.04 -7.67 12.84
C ALA A 30 8.81 -8.03 12.00
N ALA A 31 7.95 -7.05 11.67
CA ALA A 31 6.78 -7.25 10.81
C ALA A 31 7.20 -7.63 9.37
N VAL A 32 8.20 -6.94 8.81
CA VAL A 32 8.77 -7.23 7.49
C VAL A 32 9.39 -8.63 7.44
N ALA A 33 10.20 -8.99 8.45
CA ALA A 33 10.78 -10.32 8.57
C ALA A 33 9.69 -11.40 8.69
N ALA A 34 8.57 -11.11 9.37
CA ALA A 34 7.43 -12.01 9.42
C ALA A 34 6.73 -12.17 8.07
N ALA A 35 6.56 -11.07 7.33
CA ALA A 35 5.98 -11.09 5.98
C ALA A 35 6.85 -11.92 5.01
N GLY A 36 8.17 -11.81 5.11
CA GLY A 36 9.15 -12.50 4.27
C GLY A 36 9.27 -14.00 4.55
N ARG A 37 8.82 -14.49 5.71
CA ARG A 37 8.94 -15.91 6.06
C ARG A 37 8.26 -16.81 5.04
N GLY A 38 9.05 -17.72 4.45
CA GLY A 38 8.57 -18.63 3.41
C GLY A 38 8.42 -17.99 2.02
N MET A 39 9.01 -16.83 1.81
CA MET A 39 9.10 -16.19 0.49
C MET A 39 10.56 -16.17 0.02
N VAL A 40 10.91 -17.11 -0.84
CA VAL A 40 12.27 -17.28 -1.32
C VAL A 40 12.65 -16.18 -2.33
N GLY A 41 13.68 -15.38 -2.02
CA GLY A 41 14.21 -14.34 -2.91
C GLY A 41 13.28 -13.14 -3.08
N ARG A 42 12.45 -12.85 -2.07
CA ARG A 42 11.54 -11.68 -2.07
C ARG A 42 11.75 -10.79 -0.84
N GLU A 43 12.79 -11.07 -0.09
CA GLU A 43 13.16 -10.35 1.12
C GLU A 43 13.35 -8.87 0.82
N THR A 44 14.14 -8.54 -0.21
CA THR A 44 14.37 -7.15 -0.65
C THR A 44 13.08 -6.43 -1.05
N VAL A 45 12.13 -7.12 -1.70
CA VAL A 45 10.84 -6.51 -2.05
C VAL A 45 10.09 -6.11 -0.78
N ALA A 46 10.02 -7.01 0.22
CA ALA A 46 9.35 -6.74 1.48
C ALA A 46 9.99 -5.57 2.25
N GLU A 47 11.32 -5.52 2.31
CA GLU A 47 12.08 -4.44 2.94
C GLU A 47 11.85 -3.09 2.25
N VAL A 48 11.93 -3.04 0.92
CA VAL A 48 11.74 -1.80 0.16
C VAL A 48 10.29 -1.32 0.23
N VAL A 49 9.30 -2.23 0.26
CA VAL A 49 7.89 -1.85 0.49
C VAL A 49 7.73 -1.12 1.82
N ALA A 50 8.29 -1.66 2.91
CA ALA A 50 8.22 -1.01 4.22
C ALA A 50 8.97 0.33 4.24
N LEU A 51 10.18 0.38 3.65
CA LEU A 51 10.95 1.61 3.54
C LEU A 51 10.20 2.70 2.78
N CYS A 52 9.59 2.36 1.63
CA CYS A 52 8.78 3.29 0.86
C CYS A 52 7.53 3.73 1.63
N ALA A 53 6.90 2.84 2.41
CA ALA A 53 5.75 3.18 3.24
C ALA A 53 6.12 4.20 4.34
N VAL A 54 7.32 4.10 4.92
CA VAL A 54 7.86 5.10 5.88
C VAL A 54 8.19 6.41 5.18
N ALA A 55 8.84 6.34 4.00
CA ALA A 55 9.23 7.52 3.23
C ALA A 55 8.01 8.27 2.63
N GLY A 56 6.86 7.61 2.51
CA GLY A 56 5.70 8.14 1.79
C GLY A 56 5.88 8.12 0.27
N GLU A 57 6.77 7.26 -0.23
CA GLU A 57 7.12 7.16 -1.64
C GLU A 57 6.50 5.92 -2.30
N HIS A 58 6.50 5.89 -3.63
CA HIS A 58 5.93 4.79 -4.41
C HIS A 58 7.02 3.88 -4.97
N LEU A 59 6.68 2.58 -5.11
CA LEU A 59 7.59 1.54 -5.56
C LEU A 59 7.12 0.94 -6.89
N LEU A 60 8.04 0.81 -7.84
CA LEU A 60 7.84 0.02 -9.06
C LEU A 60 8.60 -1.31 -8.95
N VAL A 61 7.87 -2.42 -9.08
CA VAL A 61 8.44 -3.76 -9.10
C VAL A 61 8.42 -4.30 -10.53
N VAL A 62 9.60 -4.53 -11.10
CA VAL A 62 9.75 -5.02 -12.47
C VAL A 62 10.23 -6.46 -12.45
N GLY A 63 9.53 -7.35 -13.14
CA GLY A 63 9.93 -8.75 -13.24
C GLY A 63 8.90 -9.63 -13.92
N ALA A 64 9.32 -10.81 -14.33
CA ALA A 64 8.49 -11.75 -15.07
C ALA A 64 7.19 -12.12 -14.33
N PRO A 65 6.14 -12.55 -15.04
CA PRO A 65 4.92 -13.08 -14.44
C PRO A 65 5.23 -14.28 -13.52
N GLY A 66 4.41 -14.48 -12.48
CA GLY A 66 4.59 -15.62 -11.57
C GLY A 66 5.75 -15.50 -10.58
N THR A 67 6.39 -14.34 -10.47
CA THR A 67 7.50 -14.11 -9.51
C THR A 67 7.02 -13.68 -8.11
N ALA A 68 5.75 -13.90 -7.78
CA ALA A 68 5.15 -13.60 -6.47
C ALA A 68 5.25 -12.13 -6.01
N LYS A 69 5.23 -11.18 -6.96
CA LYS A 69 5.27 -9.72 -6.67
C LYS A 69 4.12 -9.29 -5.77
N SER A 70 2.87 -9.63 -6.16
CA SER A 70 1.67 -9.26 -5.40
C SER A 70 1.62 -9.89 -4.01
N GLU A 71 2.04 -11.15 -3.90
CA GLU A 71 2.04 -11.86 -2.63
C GLU A 71 3.00 -11.22 -1.61
N ALA A 72 4.18 -10.76 -2.06
CA ALA A 72 5.12 -10.05 -1.20
C ALA A 72 4.49 -8.77 -0.61
N VAL A 73 3.88 -7.96 -1.46
CA VAL A 73 3.25 -6.70 -1.05
C VAL A 73 2.06 -6.95 -0.13
N ARG A 74 1.19 -7.91 -0.49
CA ARG A 74 0.02 -8.31 0.31
C ARG A 74 0.41 -8.75 1.71
N ARG A 75 1.46 -9.56 1.84
CA ARG A 75 1.95 -10.03 3.15
C ARG A 75 2.48 -8.89 4.01
N VAL A 76 3.23 -7.96 3.42
CA VAL A 76 3.71 -6.78 4.16
C VAL A 76 2.53 -5.92 4.63
N ALA A 77 1.58 -5.61 3.74
CA ALA A 77 0.39 -4.84 4.08
C ALA A 77 -0.44 -5.52 5.20
N ALA A 78 -0.61 -6.85 5.12
CA ALA A 78 -1.32 -7.63 6.14
C ALA A 78 -0.61 -7.61 7.50
N GLN A 79 0.73 -7.63 7.54
CA GLN A 79 1.48 -7.52 8.78
C GLN A 79 1.42 -6.10 9.36
N LEU A 80 1.45 -5.08 8.52
CA LEU A 80 1.38 -3.68 8.95
C LEU A 80 -0.04 -3.23 9.34
N GLY A 81 -1.08 -4.01 8.98
CA GLY A 81 -2.46 -3.80 9.43
C GLY A 81 -3.24 -2.73 8.67
N GLY A 82 -2.75 -2.27 7.51
CA GLY A 82 -3.42 -1.26 6.70
C GLY A 82 -4.48 -1.84 5.75
N ARG A 83 -5.39 -0.97 5.29
CA ARG A 83 -6.35 -1.31 4.24
C ARG A 83 -5.60 -1.52 2.93
N TYR A 84 -5.75 -2.70 2.37
CA TYR A 84 -5.06 -3.13 1.16
C TYR A 84 -6.01 -3.14 -0.03
N PHE A 85 -5.57 -2.57 -1.15
CA PHE A 85 -6.25 -2.62 -2.43
C PHE A 85 -5.34 -3.25 -3.48
N GLU A 86 -5.86 -4.19 -4.27
CA GLU A 86 -5.12 -4.86 -5.33
C GLU A 86 -5.96 -4.89 -6.61
N TYR A 87 -5.33 -4.57 -7.73
CA TYR A 87 -6.00 -4.61 -9.02
C TYR A 87 -5.01 -4.94 -10.16
N LEU A 88 -5.46 -5.76 -11.12
CA LEU A 88 -4.74 -6.04 -12.36
C LEU A 88 -5.24 -5.09 -13.46
N LEU A 89 -4.40 -4.17 -13.88
CA LEU A 89 -4.74 -3.22 -14.93
C LEU A 89 -4.73 -3.86 -16.31
N GLY A 90 -5.66 -3.41 -17.15
CA GLY A 90 -5.74 -3.79 -18.53
C GLY A 90 -6.11 -2.60 -19.41
N ARG A 91 -5.99 -2.76 -20.73
CA ARG A 91 -6.29 -1.69 -21.70
C ARG A 91 -7.73 -1.17 -21.64
N PHE A 92 -8.65 -2.01 -21.18
CA PHE A 92 -10.06 -1.71 -21.06
C PHE A 92 -10.50 -1.43 -19.62
N THR A 93 -9.57 -1.40 -18.67
CA THR A 93 -9.87 -1.06 -17.29
C THR A 93 -10.47 0.34 -17.22
N GLU A 94 -11.66 0.41 -16.63
CA GLU A 94 -12.35 1.69 -16.44
C GLU A 94 -11.99 2.31 -15.08
N PRO A 95 -11.98 3.66 -14.99
CA PRO A 95 -11.74 4.34 -13.73
C PRO A 95 -12.68 3.93 -12.59
N ASN A 96 -13.89 3.49 -12.88
CA ASN A 96 -14.86 3.05 -11.86
C ASN A 96 -14.40 1.81 -11.08
N GLU A 97 -13.59 0.97 -11.73
CA GLU A 97 -13.10 -0.28 -11.16
C GLU A 97 -12.03 -0.06 -10.07
N LEU A 98 -11.30 1.06 -10.15
CA LEU A 98 -10.29 1.43 -9.16
C LEU A 98 -10.80 2.45 -8.15
N PHE A 99 -11.60 3.41 -8.63
CA PHE A 99 -11.95 4.60 -7.86
C PHE A 99 -13.39 4.60 -7.34
N GLY A 100 -14.17 3.60 -7.71
CA GLY A 100 -15.56 3.43 -7.33
C GLY A 100 -16.57 3.93 -8.35
N PRO A 101 -17.75 3.31 -8.36
CA PRO A 101 -18.87 3.68 -9.24
C PRO A 101 -19.51 5.00 -8.82
N VAL A 102 -20.34 5.55 -9.70
CA VAL A 102 -21.19 6.69 -9.36
C VAL A 102 -22.22 6.28 -8.32
N ASP A 103 -22.36 7.07 -7.23
CA ASP A 103 -23.42 6.89 -6.25
C ASP A 103 -24.78 7.21 -6.87
N LEU A 104 -25.59 6.18 -7.12
CA LEU A 104 -26.91 6.32 -7.74
C LEU A 104 -27.91 7.06 -6.87
N ARG A 105 -27.74 7.10 -5.55
CA ARG A 105 -28.62 7.85 -4.63
C ARG A 105 -28.35 9.32 -4.78
N ARG A 106 -27.10 9.73 -4.75
CA ARG A 106 -26.66 11.11 -4.95
C ARG A 106 -26.97 11.61 -6.37
N LEU A 107 -26.86 10.72 -7.36
CA LEU A 107 -27.21 11.05 -8.73
C LEU A 107 -28.69 11.40 -8.88
N ARG A 108 -29.60 10.70 -8.18
CA ARG A 108 -31.03 11.03 -8.15
C ARG A 108 -31.32 12.40 -7.52
N GLU A 109 -30.43 12.87 -6.66
CA GLU A 109 -30.47 14.21 -6.05
C GLU A 109 -29.78 15.27 -6.94
N GLY A 110 -29.39 14.92 -8.17
CA GLY A 110 -28.69 15.82 -9.09
C GLY A 110 -27.22 16.04 -8.75
N ARG A 111 -26.60 15.14 -7.95
CA ARG A 111 -25.20 15.23 -7.54
C ARG A 111 -24.42 14.06 -8.12
N VAL A 112 -23.32 14.35 -8.81
CA VAL A 112 -22.38 13.31 -9.29
C VAL A 112 -21.31 13.14 -8.21
N GLU A 113 -21.46 12.08 -7.41
CA GLU A 113 -20.51 11.65 -6.38
C GLU A 113 -20.14 10.18 -6.63
N PHE A 114 -19.02 9.72 -6.09
CA PHE A 114 -18.52 8.37 -6.29
C PHE A 114 -18.49 7.60 -4.96
N GLU A 115 -18.83 6.32 -5.02
CA GLU A 115 -18.77 5.40 -3.87
C GLU A 115 -17.36 4.83 -3.78
N THR A 116 -16.56 5.35 -2.86
CA THR A 116 -15.14 5.02 -2.72
C THR A 116 -14.86 3.96 -1.67
N ALA A 117 -15.90 3.50 -0.95
CA ALA A 117 -15.76 2.52 0.12
C ALA A 117 -15.08 1.22 -0.36
N GLY A 118 -13.94 0.88 0.23
CA GLY A 118 -13.15 -0.29 -0.15
C GLY A 118 -12.38 -0.17 -1.47
N MET A 119 -12.38 0.99 -2.10
CA MET A 119 -11.69 1.26 -3.35
C MET A 119 -10.32 1.92 -3.10
N LEU A 120 -9.51 2.06 -4.15
CA LEU A 120 -8.17 2.62 -4.09
C LEU A 120 -8.06 3.98 -3.35
N PRO A 121 -9.00 4.94 -3.48
CA PRO A 121 -8.90 6.21 -2.76
C PRO A 121 -8.86 6.08 -1.24
N GLU A 122 -9.38 4.98 -0.68
CA GLU A 122 -9.42 4.72 0.77
C GLU A 122 -8.36 3.73 1.26
N ALA A 123 -7.56 3.18 0.35
CA ALA A 123 -6.50 2.24 0.70
C ALA A 123 -5.29 2.94 1.32
N GLU A 124 -4.62 2.26 2.24
CA GLU A 124 -3.32 2.67 2.79
C GLU A 124 -2.17 2.02 2.04
N PHE A 125 -2.39 0.81 1.53
CA PHE A 125 -1.48 0.05 0.71
C PHE A 125 -2.18 -0.35 -0.59
N ALA A 126 -1.57 -0.03 -1.72
CA ALA A 126 -2.10 -0.43 -3.02
C ALA A 126 -1.08 -1.24 -3.82
N PHE A 127 -1.56 -2.27 -4.52
CA PHE A 127 -0.80 -3.01 -5.52
C PHE A 127 -1.53 -2.96 -6.85
N LEU A 128 -0.87 -2.42 -7.87
CA LEU A 128 -1.41 -2.30 -9.22
C LEU A 128 -0.54 -3.13 -10.18
N ASP A 129 -1.04 -4.30 -10.55
CA ASP A 129 -0.34 -5.16 -11.51
C ASP A 129 -0.55 -4.67 -12.94
N GLU A 130 0.44 -4.91 -13.80
CA GLU A 130 0.49 -4.44 -15.19
C GLU A 130 0.20 -2.93 -15.31
N VAL A 131 0.82 -2.13 -14.44
CA VAL A 131 0.49 -0.71 -14.23
C VAL A 131 0.55 0.14 -15.52
N PHE A 132 1.39 -0.25 -16.49
CA PHE A 132 1.52 0.45 -17.77
C PHE A 132 0.47 0.04 -18.82
N LEU A 133 -0.37 -0.96 -18.53
CA LEU A 133 -1.51 -1.33 -19.41
C LEU A 133 -2.78 -0.51 -19.11
N GLY A 134 -2.77 0.29 -18.05
CA GLY A 134 -3.91 1.14 -17.71
C GLY A 134 -4.27 2.14 -18.82
N SER A 135 -5.56 2.39 -18.99
CA SER A 135 -6.03 3.42 -19.92
C SER A 135 -5.52 4.82 -19.49
N THR A 136 -5.38 5.74 -20.44
CA THR A 136 -4.96 7.14 -20.15
C THR A 136 -5.84 7.79 -19.08
N ALA A 137 -7.13 7.49 -19.04
CA ALA A 137 -8.06 8.02 -18.03
C ALA A 137 -7.73 7.50 -16.64
N VAL A 138 -7.39 6.22 -16.51
CA VAL A 138 -6.95 5.60 -15.25
C VAL A 138 -5.62 6.21 -14.81
N LEU A 139 -4.61 6.25 -15.70
CA LEU A 139 -3.28 6.76 -15.37
C LEU A 139 -3.31 8.23 -14.95
N ASN A 140 -4.09 9.08 -15.61
CA ASN A 140 -4.23 10.49 -15.23
C ASN A 140 -4.88 10.66 -13.84
N THR A 141 -5.87 9.84 -13.52
CA THR A 141 -6.50 9.87 -12.18
C THR A 141 -5.53 9.37 -11.12
N LEU A 142 -4.75 8.32 -11.43
CA LEU A 142 -3.68 7.81 -10.56
C LEU A 142 -2.62 8.87 -10.28
N LEU A 143 -2.18 9.65 -11.28
CA LEU A 143 -1.18 10.71 -11.08
C LEU A 143 -1.60 11.70 -9.99
N GLY A 144 -2.87 12.13 -9.98
CA GLY A 144 -3.39 13.00 -8.91
C GLY A 144 -3.32 12.34 -7.53
N LEU A 145 -3.72 11.08 -7.46
CA LEU A 145 -3.70 10.31 -6.22
C LEU A 145 -2.27 10.06 -5.70
N LEU A 146 -1.35 9.68 -6.60
CA LEU A 146 0.04 9.40 -6.24
C LEU A 146 0.79 10.67 -5.80
N ASN A 147 0.63 11.78 -6.51
CA ASN A 147 1.37 13.00 -6.25
C ASN A 147 0.82 13.80 -5.05
N GLU A 148 -0.51 13.95 -4.99
CA GLU A 148 -1.15 14.88 -4.06
C GLU A 148 -1.81 14.19 -2.87
N ARG A 149 -1.92 12.86 -2.88
CA ARG A 149 -2.70 12.10 -1.90
C ARG A 149 -4.16 12.57 -1.83
N VAL A 150 -4.69 13.03 -2.96
CA VAL A 150 -6.07 13.50 -3.09
C VAL A 150 -6.72 12.85 -4.29
N PHE A 151 -7.84 12.21 -4.06
CA PHE A 151 -8.71 11.75 -5.12
C PHE A 151 -9.66 12.88 -5.53
N ARG A 152 -9.66 13.23 -6.82
CA ARG A 152 -10.57 14.23 -7.39
C ARG A 152 -11.26 13.66 -8.63
N ARG A 153 -12.57 13.57 -8.57
CA ARG A 153 -13.36 13.14 -9.73
C ARG A 153 -14.75 13.74 -9.68
N GLY A 154 -15.13 14.49 -10.71
CA GLY A 154 -16.40 15.24 -10.71
C GLY A 154 -16.44 16.23 -9.52
N ARG A 155 -17.41 16.06 -8.64
CA ARG A 155 -17.56 16.87 -7.41
C ARG A 155 -16.97 16.20 -6.18
N THR A 156 -16.52 14.95 -6.30
CA THR A 156 -15.90 14.22 -5.21
C THR A 156 -14.45 14.66 -5.05
N THR A 157 -14.10 15.13 -3.86
CA THR A 157 -12.73 15.40 -3.44
C THR A 157 -12.52 14.73 -2.10
N LEU A 158 -11.56 13.81 -2.03
CA LEU A 158 -11.27 13.02 -0.85
C LEU A 158 -9.76 12.98 -0.62
N ALA A 159 -9.32 13.29 0.60
CA ALA A 159 -7.94 13.04 1.01
C ALA A 159 -7.74 11.52 1.13
N SER A 160 -6.72 11.01 0.46
CA SER A 160 -6.41 9.58 0.48
C SER A 160 -5.40 9.25 1.58
N PRO A 161 -5.62 8.22 2.37
CA PRO A 161 -4.69 7.74 3.37
C PRO A 161 -3.53 6.93 2.76
N LEU A 162 -3.41 6.88 1.43
CA LEU A 162 -2.46 6.06 0.71
C LEU A 162 -1.02 6.33 1.16
N ARG A 163 -0.38 5.35 1.79
CA ARG A 163 1.02 5.40 2.21
C ARG A 163 1.94 5.04 1.06
N ILE A 164 1.64 3.92 0.41
CA ILE A 164 2.41 3.43 -0.72
C ILE A 164 1.49 2.85 -1.79
N CYS A 165 1.80 3.15 -3.03
CA CYS A 165 1.33 2.41 -4.19
C CYS A 165 2.51 1.64 -4.77
N VAL A 166 2.37 0.34 -4.89
CA VAL A 166 3.31 -0.52 -5.60
C VAL A 166 2.75 -0.80 -6.99
N GLY A 167 3.39 -0.25 -8.01
CA GLY A 167 3.15 -0.63 -9.39
C GLY A 167 3.97 -1.86 -9.74
N ALA A 168 3.41 -2.79 -10.49
CA ALA A 168 4.14 -3.93 -11.04
C ALA A 168 4.07 -3.94 -12.56
N ALA A 169 5.14 -4.38 -13.19
CA ALA A 169 5.24 -4.54 -14.64
C ALA A 169 6.22 -5.65 -14.99
N ASN A 170 6.12 -6.18 -16.20
CA ASN A 170 7.05 -7.18 -16.68
C ASN A 170 8.37 -6.55 -17.18
N HIS A 171 8.30 -5.34 -17.72
CA HIS A 171 9.43 -4.56 -18.22
C HIS A 171 9.13 -3.05 -18.08
N LEU A 172 10.16 -2.23 -18.16
CA LEU A 172 10.00 -0.78 -18.20
C LEU A 172 9.38 -0.34 -19.52
N PRO A 173 8.56 0.72 -19.54
CA PRO A 173 7.93 1.20 -20.76
C PRO A 173 8.95 1.91 -21.65
N GLU A 174 8.82 1.72 -22.97
CA GLU A 174 9.58 2.45 -23.99
C GLU A 174 8.87 3.75 -24.42
N ASP A 175 7.57 3.82 -24.24
CA ASP A 175 6.77 5.01 -24.54
C ASP A 175 7.14 6.17 -23.59
N PRO A 176 7.53 7.35 -24.11
CA PRO A 176 7.89 8.50 -23.29
C PRO A 176 6.80 8.96 -22.32
N ALA A 177 5.53 8.86 -22.70
CA ALA A 177 4.42 9.24 -21.81
C ALA A 177 4.30 8.28 -20.63
N LEU A 178 4.48 6.98 -20.87
CA LEU A 178 4.50 5.97 -19.81
C LEU A 178 5.79 6.04 -18.98
N ALA A 179 6.93 6.41 -19.59
CA ALA A 179 8.17 6.64 -18.85
C ALA A 179 8.01 7.81 -17.86
N ALA A 180 7.36 8.91 -18.26
CA ALA A 180 7.04 10.02 -17.36
C ALA A 180 6.09 9.61 -16.21
N PHE A 181 5.17 8.66 -16.45
CA PHE A 181 4.36 8.07 -15.40
C PHE A 181 5.22 7.19 -14.47
N ALA A 182 6.13 6.38 -15.02
CA ALA A 182 7.04 5.52 -14.26
C ALA A 182 7.96 6.32 -13.32
N ASP A 183 8.27 7.57 -13.64
CA ASP A 183 9.09 8.47 -12.80
C ASP A 183 8.38 8.90 -11.49
N ARG A 184 7.10 8.61 -11.36
CA ARG A 184 6.36 8.80 -10.08
C ARG A 184 6.66 7.71 -9.06
N PHE A 185 7.28 6.63 -9.48
CA PHE A 185 7.75 5.57 -8.62
C PHE A 185 9.24 5.80 -8.35
N LEU A 186 9.53 6.43 -7.21
CA LEU A 186 10.91 6.80 -6.84
C LEU A 186 11.81 5.58 -6.71
N ALA A 187 11.31 4.54 -6.03
CA ALA A 187 12.05 3.29 -5.87
C ALA A 187 11.70 2.31 -6.99
N ARG A 188 12.69 1.55 -7.45
CA ARG A 188 12.52 0.49 -8.45
C ARG A 188 13.25 -0.77 -8.00
N VAL A 189 12.54 -1.90 -8.00
CA VAL A 189 13.11 -3.21 -7.66
C VAL A 189 12.91 -4.16 -8.83
N PHE A 190 13.99 -4.78 -9.26
CA PHE A 190 13.97 -5.80 -10.29
C PHE A 190 13.92 -7.18 -9.64
N VAL A 191 12.94 -7.98 -10.03
CA VAL A 191 12.65 -9.29 -9.46
C VAL A 191 12.89 -10.36 -10.50
N GLU A 192 13.88 -11.18 -10.26
CA GLU A 192 14.19 -12.33 -11.10
C GLU A 192 13.41 -13.57 -10.65
N PRO A 193 13.17 -14.54 -11.55
CA PRO A 193 12.72 -15.87 -11.17
C PRO A 193 13.63 -16.49 -10.12
N VAL A 194 13.07 -17.31 -9.25
CA VAL A 194 13.88 -18.04 -8.26
C VAL A 194 14.83 -18.98 -9.00
N ALA A 195 16.14 -18.90 -8.69
CA ALA A 195 17.14 -19.75 -9.30
C ALA A 195 16.88 -21.24 -8.97
N ASP A 196 17.19 -22.13 -9.92
CA ASP A 196 17.00 -23.59 -9.77
C ASP A 196 17.65 -24.15 -8.50
N ALA A 197 18.79 -23.59 -8.09
CA ALA A 197 19.49 -23.97 -6.87
C ALA A 197 18.67 -23.71 -5.57
N ARG A 198 17.65 -22.85 -5.63
CA ARG A 198 16.76 -22.55 -4.50
C ARG A 198 15.36 -23.19 -4.63
N LEU A 199 15.19 -24.08 -5.60
CA LEU A 199 13.88 -24.71 -5.84
C LEU A 199 13.42 -25.58 -4.66
N GLU A 200 14.34 -26.30 -4.04
CA GLU A 200 14.06 -27.12 -2.85
C GLU A 200 13.55 -26.27 -1.69
N GLU A 201 14.24 -25.15 -1.41
CA GLU A 201 13.82 -24.14 -0.42
C GLU A 201 12.42 -23.60 -0.73
N LEU A 202 12.12 -23.32 -2.01
CA LEU A 202 10.80 -22.85 -2.45
C LEU A 202 9.70 -23.88 -2.18
N LEU A 203 9.96 -25.16 -2.48
CA LEU A 203 9.00 -26.24 -2.24
C LEU A 203 8.75 -26.50 -0.75
N GLU A 204 9.77 -26.36 0.08
CA GLU A 204 9.64 -26.47 1.54
C GLU A 204 8.92 -25.26 2.15
N SER A 205 9.19 -24.06 1.65
CA SER A 205 8.64 -22.80 2.15
C SER A 205 7.15 -22.70 1.93
N GLY A 206 6.63 -23.17 0.80
CA GLY A 206 5.20 -23.13 0.45
C GLY A 206 4.27 -23.87 1.43
N ARG A 207 4.84 -24.62 2.38
CA ARG A 207 4.10 -25.35 3.41
C ARG A 207 3.94 -24.59 4.74
N ARG A 208 4.56 -23.44 4.90
CA ARG A 208 4.55 -22.68 6.16
C ARG A 208 3.78 -21.36 6.00
N PRO A 209 2.55 -21.26 6.53
CA PRO A 209 1.87 -19.97 6.55
C PRO A 209 2.66 -18.98 7.42
N ALA A 210 2.70 -17.72 7.00
CA ALA A 210 3.28 -16.65 7.80
C ALA A 210 2.47 -16.50 9.10
N ALA A 211 3.14 -16.65 10.26
CA ALA A 211 2.48 -16.35 11.53
C ALA A 211 2.30 -14.83 11.66
N PRO A 212 1.14 -14.36 12.13
CA PRO A 212 0.97 -12.93 12.40
C PRO A 212 1.96 -12.47 13.48
N VAL A 213 2.46 -11.26 13.32
CA VAL A 213 3.23 -10.57 14.38
C VAL A 213 2.25 -10.22 15.52
N ALA A 214 2.77 -10.16 16.74
CA ALA A 214 1.98 -9.73 17.89
C ALA A 214 1.33 -8.36 17.62
N PRO A 215 0.09 -8.14 18.07
CA PRO A 215 -0.62 -6.90 17.84
C PRO A 215 0.17 -5.73 18.44
N GLY A 216 0.55 -4.78 17.59
CA GLY A 216 1.19 -3.52 17.93
C GLY A 216 0.61 -2.44 17.04
N ASP A 217 0.78 -1.18 17.43
CA ASP A 217 0.40 -0.04 16.59
C ASP A 217 1.42 0.16 15.47
N LEU A 218 1.42 -0.74 14.49
CA LEU A 218 2.36 -0.72 13.38
C LEU A 218 2.12 0.46 12.42
N LEU A 219 0.86 0.85 12.21
CA LEU A 219 0.55 2.04 11.42
C LEU A 219 1.00 3.32 12.12
N GLY A 220 0.79 3.43 13.42
CA GLY A 220 1.32 4.54 14.22
C GLY A 220 2.85 4.55 14.27
N ALA A 221 3.50 3.39 14.33
CA ALA A 221 4.97 3.29 14.23
C ALA A 221 5.48 3.81 12.87
N LEU A 222 4.80 3.50 11.76
CA LEU A 222 5.12 4.07 10.45
C LEU A 222 5.01 5.60 10.44
N ASP A 223 3.96 6.17 11.07
CA ASP A 223 3.76 7.63 11.13
C ASP A 223 4.85 8.32 11.97
N ARG A 224 5.21 7.73 13.10
CA ARG A 224 6.29 8.25 13.96
C ARG A 224 7.64 8.19 13.26
N LEU A 225 7.95 7.08 12.58
CA LEU A 225 9.16 6.94 11.77
C LEU A 225 9.20 7.93 10.60
N ALA A 226 8.09 8.10 9.87
CA ALA A 226 7.99 9.07 8.80
C ALA A 226 8.21 10.51 9.29
N THR A 227 7.73 10.82 10.48
CA THR A 227 7.92 12.12 11.11
C THR A 227 9.37 12.33 11.54
N ALA A 228 9.97 11.31 12.18
CA ALA A 228 11.37 11.35 12.58
C ALA A 228 12.31 11.48 11.38
N ALA A 229 12.06 10.72 10.30
CA ALA A 229 12.87 10.78 9.08
C ALA A 229 12.86 12.17 8.43
N ARG A 230 11.70 12.86 8.42
CA ARG A 230 11.60 14.23 7.90
C ARG A 230 12.31 15.27 8.76
N GLY A 231 12.51 14.99 10.04
CA GLY A 231 13.24 15.85 10.96
C GLY A 231 14.76 15.60 11.00
N CYS A 232 15.26 14.57 10.31
CA CYS A 232 16.71 14.36 10.19
C CYS A 232 17.30 15.37 9.21
N GLU A 233 18.22 16.21 9.70
CA GLU A 233 19.08 17.00 8.84
C GLU A 233 20.13 16.06 8.22
N LEU A 234 20.27 16.11 6.92
CA LEU A 234 21.33 15.42 6.19
C LEU A 234 22.55 16.35 6.22
N ASP A 235 23.58 15.98 6.98
CA ASP A 235 24.89 16.64 6.98
C ASP A 235 25.64 16.41 5.66
#